data_f16b510af5de99800f09020bcee2cd74
#
_entry.id   f16b510af5de99800f09020bcee2cd74
#
_cell.length_a   1.000
_cell.length_b   1.000
_cell.length_c   1.000
_cell.angle_alpha   90.00
_cell.angle_beta   90.00
_cell.angle_gamma   90.00
#
_symmetry.space_group_name_H-M   'P 1'
#
loop_
_entity.id
_entity.type
_entity.pdbx_description
1 polymer ?
#
loop_
_entity_poly.entity_id
_entity_poly.type
_entity_poly.pdbx_seq_one_letter_code
_entity_poly.pdbx_strand_id
1 'polypeptide(L)'
;MKVLMPMVVIACLLLAGSTVFAAVGGGDLSFNPKGAKPVFFSHEQHVKGKTYKCSACHYHTFQMSKDSYKMEMSKITKGEFCGLCHNGERSFDVKDQKACDKCHK
;
A
#
# COMPACT_ATOMS: atom_id res chain seq x y z
N MET A 1 21.99 -49.38 -10.13
CA MET A 1 21.26 -48.96 -8.91
C MET A 1 21.95 -47.86 -8.08
N LYS A 2 23.28 -47.72 -8.12
CA LYS A 2 24.01 -46.72 -7.32
C LYS A 2 23.95 -45.27 -7.86
N VAL A 3 23.50 -45.03 -9.07
CA VAL A 3 23.47 -43.70 -9.72
C VAL A 3 22.07 -43.03 -9.64
N LEU A 4 21.01 -43.79 -9.42
CA LEU A 4 19.64 -43.26 -9.32
C LEU A 4 19.38 -42.49 -8.04
N MET A 5 20.02 -42.88 -6.94
CA MET A 5 19.80 -42.28 -5.61
C MET A 5 20.28 -40.83 -5.52
N PRO A 6 21.47 -40.43 -6.04
CA PRO A 6 21.89 -39.05 -6.02
C PRO A 6 21.04 -38.14 -6.94
N MET A 7 20.52 -38.63 -8.04
CA MET A 7 19.66 -37.85 -8.93
C MET A 7 18.31 -37.52 -8.29
N VAL A 8 17.73 -38.46 -7.54
CA VAL A 8 16.47 -38.21 -6.83
C VAL A 8 16.65 -37.16 -5.71
N VAL A 9 17.76 -37.20 -4.97
CA VAL A 9 18.08 -36.21 -3.93
C VAL A 9 18.28 -34.82 -4.54
N ILE A 10 18.97 -34.71 -5.67
CA ILE A 10 19.17 -33.42 -6.36
C ILE A 10 17.84 -32.88 -6.89
N ALA A 11 16.96 -33.73 -7.45
CA ALA A 11 15.65 -33.34 -7.91
C ALA A 11 14.73 -32.85 -6.76
N CYS A 12 14.79 -33.48 -5.60
CA CYS A 12 14.07 -33.03 -4.40
C CYS A 12 14.60 -31.71 -3.84
N LEU A 13 15.89 -31.45 -3.92
CA LEU A 13 16.48 -30.18 -3.49
C LEU A 13 16.13 -28.99 -4.42
N LEU A 14 15.92 -29.26 -5.70
CA LEU A 14 15.49 -28.23 -6.66
C LEU A 14 14.00 -27.90 -6.57
N LEU A 15 13.19 -28.74 -5.92
CA LEU A 15 11.77 -28.51 -5.63
C LEU A 15 11.54 -27.78 -4.29
N ALA A 16 12.58 -27.41 -3.54
CA ALA A 16 12.49 -26.49 -2.41
C ALA A 16 12.16 -25.09 -2.98
N GLY A 17 10.92 -24.93 -3.41
CA GLY A 17 10.42 -23.72 -4.02
C GLY A 17 10.58 -22.54 -3.06
N SER A 18 11.21 -21.48 -3.54
CA SER A 18 11.23 -20.20 -2.88
C SER A 18 9.79 -19.75 -2.64
N THR A 19 9.36 -19.65 -1.39
CA THR A 19 8.07 -19.06 -1.04
C THR A 19 8.13 -17.57 -1.36
N VAL A 20 7.55 -17.19 -2.47
CA VAL A 20 7.41 -15.76 -2.82
C VAL A 20 6.24 -15.20 -2.01
N PHE A 21 6.55 -14.35 -1.04
CA PHE A 21 5.53 -13.60 -0.33
C PHE A 21 5.15 -12.37 -1.18
N ALA A 22 3.93 -12.35 -1.69
CA ALA A 22 3.41 -11.18 -2.37
C ALA A 22 3.09 -10.08 -1.35
N ALA A 23 3.56 -8.86 -1.62
CA ALA A 23 3.23 -7.70 -0.80
C ALA A 23 1.75 -7.32 -0.95
N VAL A 24 1.11 -6.96 0.15
CA VAL A 24 -0.30 -6.52 0.16
C VAL A 24 -0.47 -5.31 -0.76
N GLY A 25 -1.43 -5.40 -1.68
CA GLY A 25 -1.71 -4.32 -2.63
C GLY A 25 -0.57 -3.99 -3.60
N GLY A 26 0.37 -4.92 -3.82
CA GLY A 26 1.56 -4.67 -4.63
C GLY A 26 2.65 -3.88 -3.91
N GLY A 27 2.52 -3.65 -2.60
CA GLY A 27 3.48 -2.92 -1.76
C GLY A 27 3.04 -1.51 -1.40
N ASP A 28 3.91 -0.81 -0.72
CA ASP A 28 3.66 0.55 -0.27
C ASP A 28 3.92 1.56 -1.40
N LEU A 29 3.28 2.71 -1.31
CA LEU A 29 3.37 3.78 -2.29
C LEU A 29 4.10 4.99 -1.73
N SER A 30 4.85 5.68 -2.58
CA SER A 30 5.42 6.98 -2.28
C SER A 30 4.88 8.03 -3.25
N PHE A 31 4.46 9.16 -2.70
CA PHE A 31 4.05 10.33 -3.44
C PHE A 31 5.02 11.47 -3.15
N ASN A 32 5.52 12.12 -4.20
CA ASN A 32 6.49 13.21 -4.10
C ASN A 32 5.87 14.53 -4.56
N PRO A 33 5.12 15.22 -3.69
CA PRO A 33 4.52 16.49 -4.03
C PRO A 33 5.58 17.58 -4.18
N LYS A 34 5.32 18.55 -5.06
CA LYS A 34 6.19 19.73 -5.18
C LYS A 34 6.02 20.61 -3.95
N GLY A 35 7.15 21.03 -3.36
CA GLY A 35 7.16 21.96 -2.23
C GLY A 35 6.78 21.38 -0.87
N ALA A 36 6.68 20.07 -0.75
CA ALA A 36 6.44 19.36 0.51
C ALA A 36 7.24 18.07 0.59
N LYS A 37 7.42 17.56 1.81
CA LYS A 37 8.08 16.27 2.03
C LYS A 37 7.30 15.12 1.38
N PRO A 38 7.96 14.01 1.03
CA PRO A 38 7.30 12.82 0.50
C PRO A 38 6.19 12.30 1.42
N VAL A 39 5.20 11.65 0.84
CA VAL A 39 4.15 10.95 1.56
C VAL A 39 4.28 9.45 1.31
N PHE A 40 4.34 8.67 2.38
CA PHE A 40 4.39 7.21 2.31
C PHE A 40 3.05 6.63 2.73
N PHE A 41 2.45 5.85 1.84
CA PHE A 41 1.21 5.13 2.08
C PHE A 41 1.49 3.65 2.21
N SER A 42 1.10 3.06 3.33
CA SER A 42 1.22 1.62 3.55
C SER A 42 -0.11 0.90 3.29
N HIS A 43 -0.14 0.07 2.25
CA HIS A 43 -1.25 -0.84 1.99
C HIS A 43 -1.46 -1.81 3.17
N GLU A 44 -0.38 -2.33 3.73
CA GLU A 44 -0.47 -3.29 4.83
C GLU A 44 -1.17 -2.70 6.05
N GLN A 45 -0.81 -1.48 6.45
CA GLN A 45 -1.46 -0.81 7.59
C GLN A 45 -2.94 -0.55 7.36
N HIS A 46 -3.34 -0.20 6.14
CA HIS A 46 -4.75 0.10 5.81
C HIS A 46 -5.57 -1.16 5.60
N VAL A 47 -5.04 -2.14 4.90
CA VAL A 47 -5.75 -3.38 4.58
C VAL A 47 -5.76 -4.34 5.77
N LYS A 48 -4.61 -4.71 6.30
CA LYS A 48 -4.51 -5.63 7.44
C LYS A 48 -4.83 -4.95 8.76
N GLY A 49 -4.21 -3.79 9.02
CA GLY A 49 -4.34 -3.08 10.29
C GLY A 49 -5.74 -2.53 10.56
N LYS A 50 -6.49 -2.19 9.51
CA LYS A 50 -7.86 -1.65 9.59
C LYS A 50 -8.92 -2.57 8.99
N THR A 51 -8.53 -3.74 8.49
CA THR A 51 -9.43 -4.75 7.90
C THR A 51 -10.27 -4.24 6.72
N TYR A 52 -9.77 -3.25 5.98
CA TYR A 52 -10.43 -2.75 4.77
C TYR A 52 -10.26 -3.71 3.60
N LYS A 53 -11.33 -3.91 2.83
CA LYS A 53 -11.28 -4.60 1.55
C LYS A 53 -10.67 -3.66 0.48
N CYS A 54 -10.07 -4.23 -0.54
CA CYS A 54 -9.52 -3.48 -1.68
C CYS A 54 -10.56 -2.54 -2.30
N SER A 55 -11.81 -2.99 -2.45
CA SER A 55 -12.93 -2.23 -2.99
C SER A 55 -13.37 -1.05 -2.12
N ALA A 56 -12.96 -0.97 -0.84
CA ALA A 56 -13.27 0.19 0.00
C ALA A 56 -12.54 1.46 -0.47
N CYS A 57 -11.42 1.31 -1.16
CA CYS A 57 -10.63 2.41 -1.69
C CYS A 57 -10.64 2.43 -3.22
N HIS A 58 -10.41 1.27 -3.87
CA HIS A 58 -10.35 1.17 -5.31
C HIS A 58 -11.74 1.14 -5.94
N TYR A 59 -11.83 1.66 -7.17
CA TYR A 59 -13.02 1.86 -7.99
C TYR A 59 -13.92 3.03 -7.60
N HIS A 60 -13.81 3.56 -6.40
CA HIS A 60 -14.58 4.73 -5.94
C HIS A 60 -13.71 5.94 -5.68
N THR A 61 -12.70 5.79 -4.81
CA THR A 61 -11.85 6.89 -4.35
C THR A 61 -10.53 6.90 -5.12
N PHE A 62 -9.94 5.74 -5.35
CA PHE A 62 -8.67 5.59 -6.04
C PHE A 62 -8.80 4.62 -7.21
N GLN A 63 -8.15 4.97 -8.32
CA GLN A 63 -7.93 4.03 -9.41
C GLN A 63 -6.78 3.08 -9.05
N MET A 64 -6.66 1.96 -9.79
CA MET A 64 -5.60 0.98 -9.55
C MET A 64 -4.21 1.52 -9.92
N SER A 65 -4.12 2.49 -10.82
CA SER A 65 -2.87 3.16 -11.17
C SER A 65 -2.81 4.54 -10.52
N LYS A 66 -1.71 4.84 -9.84
CA LYS A 66 -1.48 6.15 -9.21
C LYS A 66 -1.40 7.30 -10.22
N ASP A 67 -1.11 7.01 -11.48
CA ASP A 67 -0.97 8.01 -12.54
C ASP A 67 -2.30 8.34 -13.21
N SER A 68 -3.37 7.61 -12.88
CA SER A 68 -4.70 7.81 -13.48
C SER A 68 -5.55 8.86 -12.78
N TYR A 69 -5.05 9.46 -11.69
CA TYR A 69 -5.73 10.53 -10.95
C TYR A 69 -4.73 11.58 -10.45
N LYS A 70 -5.22 12.79 -10.29
CA LYS A 70 -4.41 13.91 -9.77
C LYS A 70 -4.83 14.24 -8.35
N MET A 71 -4.01 13.81 -7.39
CA MET A 71 -4.21 14.04 -5.98
C MET A 71 -3.47 15.31 -5.54
N GLU A 72 -4.21 16.23 -4.92
CA GLU A 72 -3.71 17.51 -4.43
C GLU A 72 -4.27 17.79 -3.03
N MET A 73 -3.52 18.49 -2.17
CA MET A 73 -3.97 18.83 -0.83
C MET A 73 -5.30 19.59 -0.83
N SER A 74 -5.52 20.45 -1.82
CA SER A 74 -6.78 21.18 -1.98
C SER A 74 -8.01 20.28 -2.15
N LYS A 75 -7.83 19.10 -2.74
CA LYS A 75 -8.88 18.08 -2.90
C LYS A 75 -9.00 17.23 -1.65
N ILE A 76 -7.87 16.82 -1.07
CA ILE A 76 -7.82 16.02 0.15
C ILE A 76 -8.53 16.75 1.30
N THR A 77 -8.26 18.04 1.48
CA THR A 77 -8.91 18.86 2.52
C THR A 77 -10.41 19.08 2.28
N LYS A 78 -10.89 18.86 1.07
CA LYS A 78 -12.33 18.88 0.73
C LYS A 78 -13.01 17.52 0.91
N GLY A 79 -12.29 16.51 1.36
CA GLY A 79 -12.84 15.18 1.62
C GLY A 79 -12.69 14.20 0.46
N GLU A 80 -11.85 14.52 -0.52
CA GLU A 80 -11.49 13.57 -1.58
C GLU A 80 -10.27 12.74 -1.18
N PHE A 81 -10.06 11.61 -1.85
CA PHE A 81 -8.91 10.70 -1.63
C PHE A 81 -8.71 10.34 -0.16
N CYS A 82 -7.53 10.63 0.39
CA CYS A 82 -7.22 10.38 1.79
C CYS A 82 -8.19 11.08 2.74
N GLY A 83 -8.69 12.26 2.37
CA GLY A 83 -9.63 13.06 3.15
C GLY A 83 -11.00 12.42 3.35
N LEU A 84 -11.35 11.41 2.53
CA LEU A 84 -12.61 10.68 2.70
C LEU A 84 -12.68 9.95 4.06
N CYS A 85 -11.55 9.45 4.53
CA CYS A 85 -11.45 8.75 5.81
C CYS A 85 -10.69 9.57 6.87
N HIS A 86 -9.67 10.34 6.45
CA HIS A 86 -8.93 11.23 7.34
C HIS A 86 -9.65 12.57 7.50
N ASN A 87 -10.82 12.52 8.12
CA ASN A 87 -11.78 13.62 8.25
C ASN A 87 -12.10 14.01 9.71
N GLY A 88 -11.36 13.44 10.67
CA GLY A 88 -11.58 13.67 12.09
C GLY A 88 -12.61 12.74 12.75
N GLU A 89 -13.39 11.99 11.97
CA GLU A 89 -14.37 11.03 12.47
C GLU A 89 -13.85 9.58 12.35
N ARG A 90 -13.44 9.19 11.15
CA ARG A 90 -12.94 7.83 10.88
C ARG A 90 -11.46 7.67 11.24
N SER A 91 -10.68 8.72 11.07
CA SER A 91 -9.26 8.80 11.38
C SER A 91 -8.89 10.25 11.66
N PHE A 92 -7.60 10.53 11.96
CA PHE A 92 -7.16 11.90 12.18
C PHE A 92 -7.53 12.82 11.02
N ASP A 93 -7.81 14.09 11.32
CA ASP A 93 -8.21 15.07 10.32
C ASP A 93 -6.99 15.59 9.55
N VAL A 94 -7.07 15.56 8.22
CA VAL A 94 -6.04 16.14 7.33
C VAL A 94 -5.93 17.66 7.43
N LYS A 95 -6.94 18.32 7.98
CA LYS A 95 -6.94 19.78 8.25
C LYS A 95 -6.21 20.16 9.52
N ASP A 96 -5.98 19.20 10.42
CA ASP A 96 -5.21 19.45 11.63
C ASP A 96 -3.73 19.61 11.26
N GLN A 97 -3.16 20.78 11.54
CA GLN A 97 -1.74 21.07 11.27
C GLN A 97 -0.79 20.10 11.99
N LYS A 98 -1.17 19.58 13.16
CA LYS A 98 -0.40 18.57 13.88
C LYS A 98 -0.37 17.20 13.19
N ALA A 99 -1.25 17.01 12.22
CA ALA A 99 -1.31 15.76 11.44
C ALA A 99 -0.44 15.77 10.17
N CYS A 100 0.13 16.91 9.78
CA CYS A 100 0.94 17.03 8.57
C CYS A 100 2.09 16.01 8.53
N ASP A 101 2.84 15.88 9.62
CA ASP A 101 3.98 14.98 9.74
C ASP A 101 3.59 13.48 9.83
N LYS A 102 2.31 13.16 9.97
CA LYS A 102 1.84 11.76 9.91
C LYS A 102 1.89 11.21 8.50
N CYS A 103 1.75 12.08 7.51
CA CYS A 103 1.82 11.74 6.10
C CYS A 103 3.13 12.20 5.46
N HIS A 104 3.50 13.47 5.66
CA HIS A 104 4.71 14.08 5.11
C HIS A 104 5.93 13.79 6.00
N LYS A 105 6.84 12.92 5.53
CA LYS A 105 8.00 12.44 6.30
C LYS A 105 9.33 12.71 5.60
#